data_dd29377df78a773f92d827af6250e002
#
_entry.id   dd29377df78a773f92d827af6250e002
#
_cell.length_a   1.000
_cell.length_b   1.000
_cell.length_c   1.000
_cell.angle_alpha   90.00
_cell.angle_beta   90.00
_cell.angle_gamma   90.00
#
_symmetry.space_group_name_H-M   'P 1'
#
loop_
_entity.id
_entity.type
_entity.pdbx_description
1 polymer ?
#
loop_
_entity_poly.entity_id
_entity_poly.type
_entity_poly.pdbx_seq_one_letter_code
_entity_poly.pdbx_strand_id
1 'polypeptide(L)'
;MIINKTRDSPSPKTLEVIGIAAVTVNGYIARHSREKTLWSKDLPLFKKQTKNCAVIMGSNTHKTLSDGLPGRKMIIVNRTDNPADILRRIDQKRCFVIGGGKTYSKFSSYLTHLYLTIHPLVFKRGIRLFTKLEKEISISFVRLVPVVAEEGIFQFQFKVE
;
A
#
# COMPACT_ATOMS: atom_id res chain seq x y z
N MET A 1 45.59 -29.14 1.25
CA MET A 1 44.14 -29.25 1.03
C MET A 1 43.50 -27.90 1.41
N ILE A 2 43.25 -27.06 0.44
CA ILE A 2 42.69 -25.72 0.66
C ILE A 2 41.17 -25.86 0.64
N ILE A 3 40.54 -25.72 1.81
CA ILE A 3 39.08 -25.68 1.91
C ILE A 3 38.65 -24.29 1.53
N ASN A 4 38.18 -24.13 0.29
CA ASN A 4 37.46 -22.94 -0.14
C ASN A 4 36.14 -22.89 0.65
N LYS A 5 36.07 -22.11 1.73
CA LYS A 5 34.84 -21.63 2.28
C LYS A 5 34.26 -20.65 1.27
N THR A 6 33.37 -21.13 0.43
CA THR A 6 32.42 -20.26 -0.25
C THR A 6 31.67 -19.49 0.83
N ARG A 7 31.97 -18.20 0.92
CA ARG A 7 31.12 -17.27 1.69
C ARG A 7 29.76 -17.29 1.01
N ASP A 8 28.82 -17.94 1.64
CA ASP A 8 27.39 -17.73 1.30
C ASP A 8 27.12 -16.24 1.43
N SER A 9 27.05 -15.55 0.31
CA SER A 9 26.52 -14.20 0.28
C SER A 9 25.06 -14.29 0.76
N PRO A 10 24.64 -13.48 1.75
CA PRO A 10 23.25 -13.51 2.20
C PRO A 10 22.35 -13.24 0.98
N SER A 11 21.36 -14.10 0.79
CA SER A 11 20.32 -13.90 -0.24
C SER A 11 19.81 -12.48 -0.12
N PRO A 12 19.63 -11.75 -1.23
CA PRO A 12 19.11 -10.40 -1.18
C PRO A 12 17.77 -10.41 -0.42
N LYS A 13 17.62 -9.56 0.60
CA LYS A 13 16.37 -9.41 1.35
C LYS A 13 15.28 -9.08 0.36
N THR A 14 14.29 -9.97 0.23
CA THR A 14 13.13 -9.72 -0.60
C THR A 14 12.22 -8.75 0.14
N LEU A 15 12.14 -7.52 -0.34
CA LEU A 15 11.23 -6.51 0.19
C LEU A 15 9.79 -6.84 -0.22
N GLU A 16 8.89 -6.94 0.74
CA GLU A 16 7.46 -6.93 0.45
C GLU A 16 6.99 -5.50 0.24
N VAL A 17 6.40 -5.24 -0.90
CA VAL A 17 5.80 -3.95 -1.27
C VAL A 17 4.30 -4.13 -1.31
N ILE A 18 3.61 -3.59 -0.32
CA ILE A 18 2.19 -3.83 -0.09
C ILE A 18 1.40 -2.57 -0.42
N GLY A 19 0.57 -2.62 -1.44
CA GLY A 19 -0.46 -1.61 -1.64
C GLY A 19 -1.59 -1.83 -0.64
N ILE A 20 -1.90 -0.85 0.18
CA ILE A 20 -2.97 -0.93 1.18
C ILE A 20 -3.95 0.22 0.99
N ALA A 21 -5.24 -0.09 0.90
CA ALA A 21 -6.26 0.90 0.65
C ALA A 21 -7.62 0.52 1.23
N ALA A 22 -8.34 1.53 1.72
CA ALA A 22 -9.79 1.50 1.87
C ALA A 22 -10.42 1.87 0.52
N VAL A 23 -11.31 1.04 0.03
CA VAL A 23 -11.99 1.25 -1.25
C VAL A 23 -13.50 1.12 -1.12
N THR A 24 -14.23 1.79 -1.99
CA THR A 24 -15.66 1.57 -2.17
C THR A 24 -15.89 0.30 -3.01
N VAL A 25 -17.12 -0.20 -2.99
CA VAL A 25 -17.50 -1.38 -3.81
C VAL A 25 -17.18 -1.18 -5.29
N ASN A 26 -17.31 0.06 -5.78
CA ASN A 26 -17.02 0.38 -7.19
C ASN A 26 -15.62 0.94 -7.46
N GLY A 27 -14.68 0.76 -6.52
CA GLY A 27 -13.24 0.92 -6.77
C GLY A 27 -12.66 2.30 -6.56
N TYR A 28 -13.35 3.17 -5.83
CA TYR A 28 -12.83 4.49 -5.48
C TYR A 28 -12.14 4.51 -4.12
N ILE A 29 -11.10 5.33 -4.01
CA ILE A 29 -10.36 5.56 -2.75
C ILE A 29 -10.70 6.90 -2.11
N ALA A 30 -11.27 7.83 -2.85
CA ALA A 30 -11.68 9.15 -2.39
C ALA A 30 -12.63 9.79 -3.42
N ARG A 31 -13.39 10.80 -3.00
CA ARG A 31 -14.19 11.63 -3.90
C ARG A 31 -13.35 12.69 -4.61
N HIS A 32 -12.31 13.18 -3.93
CA HIS A 32 -11.35 14.15 -4.47
C HIS A 32 -10.00 14.03 -3.73
N SER A 33 -8.95 14.63 -4.29
CA SER A 33 -7.56 14.46 -3.83
C SER A 33 -7.23 15.00 -2.43
N ARG A 34 -8.10 15.85 -1.88
CA ARG A 34 -7.92 16.43 -0.54
C ARG A 34 -8.92 15.88 0.49
N GLU A 35 -9.67 14.86 0.13
CA GLU A 35 -10.63 14.27 1.05
C GLU A 35 -9.92 13.56 2.19
N LYS A 36 -10.30 13.92 3.41
CA LYS A 36 -10.03 13.10 4.59
C LYS A 36 -11.01 11.94 4.57
N THR A 37 -10.53 10.72 4.40
CA THR A 37 -11.37 9.53 4.22
C THR A 37 -12.02 9.07 5.52
N LEU A 38 -12.86 9.93 6.11
CA LEU A 38 -13.54 9.66 7.38
C LEU A 38 -14.57 8.53 7.28
N TRP A 39 -14.95 8.15 6.06
CA TRP A 39 -15.85 7.03 5.80
C TRP A 39 -15.17 5.67 5.98
N SER A 40 -13.83 5.62 5.96
CA SER A 40 -13.10 4.36 6.15
C SER A 40 -13.11 3.92 7.63
N LYS A 41 -13.26 2.63 7.85
CA LYS A 41 -13.35 2.03 9.18
C LYS A 41 -12.15 1.13 9.51
N ASP A 42 -11.15 1.10 8.64
CA ASP A 42 -9.98 0.23 8.78
C ASP A 42 -8.76 0.91 9.41
N LEU A 43 -8.89 2.14 9.88
CA LEU A 43 -7.77 2.89 10.44
C LEU A 43 -7.07 2.16 11.61
N PRO A 44 -7.77 1.53 12.58
CA PRO A 44 -7.11 0.76 13.62
C PRO A 44 -6.27 -0.41 13.06
N LEU A 45 -6.80 -1.13 12.09
CA LEU A 45 -6.07 -2.23 11.43
C LEU A 45 -4.87 -1.69 10.66
N PHE A 46 -5.04 -0.62 9.90
CA PHE A 46 -3.97 0.06 9.18
C PHE A 46 -2.82 0.46 10.12
N LYS A 47 -3.14 1.08 11.25
CA LYS A 47 -2.14 1.48 12.25
C LYS A 47 -1.37 0.29 12.81
N LYS A 48 -2.06 -0.81 13.07
CA LYS A 48 -1.45 -2.05 13.55
C LYS A 48 -0.52 -2.67 12.52
N GLN A 49 -0.97 -2.76 11.26
CA GLN A 49 -0.21 -3.41 10.18
C GLN A 49 1.03 -2.64 9.76
N THR A 50 0.96 -1.30 9.76
CA THR A 50 2.04 -0.44 9.28
C THR A 50 3.05 -0.05 10.36
N LYS A 51 2.83 -0.44 11.60
CA LYS A 51 3.71 -0.11 12.72
C LYS A 51 5.15 -0.57 12.45
N ASN A 52 6.11 0.34 12.68
CA ASN A 52 7.55 0.12 12.45
C ASN A 52 7.91 -0.19 10.99
N CYS A 53 7.06 0.14 10.05
CA CYS A 53 7.28 -0.02 8.62
C CYS A 53 7.52 1.34 7.94
N ALA A 54 8.13 1.29 6.75
CA ALA A 54 8.12 2.42 5.84
C ALA A 54 6.75 2.53 5.18
N VAL A 55 6.22 3.76 5.07
CA VAL A 55 4.99 4.08 4.35
C VAL A 55 5.28 5.08 3.25
N ILE A 56 4.84 4.76 2.06
CA ILE A 56 5.08 5.53 0.84
C ILE A 56 3.78 6.21 0.43
N MET A 57 3.82 7.52 0.22
CA MET A 57 2.64 8.30 -0.11
C MET A 57 2.96 9.45 -1.05
N GLY A 58 1.97 9.91 -1.78
CA GLY A 58 2.05 11.16 -2.54
C GLY A 58 1.84 12.38 -1.65
N SER A 59 2.14 13.57 -2.19
CA SER A 59 2.05 14.83 -1.45
C SER A 59 0.62 15.16 -0.98
N ASN A 60 -0.39 14.86 -1.77
CA ASN A 60 -1.79 15.10 -1.38
C ASN A 60 -2.20 14.23 -0.19
N THR A 61 -1.83 12.95 -0.20
CA THR A 61 -2.08 12.05 0.92
C THR A 61 -1.36 12.53 2.18
N HIS A 62 -0.11 12.95 2.05
CA HIS A 62 0.64 13.52 3.17
C HIS A 62 -0.06 14.74 3.79
N LYS A 63 -0.60 15.63 2.96
CA LYS A 63 -1.33 16.81 3.43
C LYS A 63 -2.62 16.50 4.18
N THR A 64 -3.23 15.34 3.91
CA THR A 64 -4.45 14.88 4.62
C THR A 64 -4.17 14.24 5.96
N LEU A 65 -2.92 13.87 6.26
CA LEU A 65 -2.49 13.26 7.50
C LEU A 65 -2.06 14.34 8.50
N SER A 66 -3.03 15.02 9.11
CA SER A 66 -2.79 16.16 9.99
C SER A 66 -1.93 15.84 11.22
N ASP A 67 -2.01 14.64 11.75
CA ASP A 67 -1.27 14.20 12.95
C ASP A 67 -0.05 13.33 12.61
N GLY A 68 0.27 13.16 11.32
CA GLY A 68 1.32 12.28 10.87
C GLY A 68 1.02 10.80 11.16
N LEU A 69 2.05 9.99 11.09
CA LEU A 69 1.99 8.55 11.40
C LEU A 69 3.12 8.19 12.36
N PRO A 70 2.92 8.35 13.68
CA PRO A 70 3.96 8.01 14.64
C PRO A 70 4.38 6.55 14.53
N GLY A 71 5.69 6.29 14.67
CA GLY A 71 6.27 4.94 14.57
C GLY A 71 6.40 4.41 13.16
N ARG A 72 6.20 5.23 12.12
CA ARG A 72 6.41 4.86 10.70
C ARG A 72 7.42 5.78 10.07
N LYS A 73 8.22 5.23 9.17
CA LYS A 73 9.10 6.01 8.32
C LYS A 73 8.30 6.50 7.11
N MET A 74 7.94 7.78 7.10
CA MET A 74 7.18 8.36 5.99
C MET A 74 8.08 8.71 4.82
N ILE A 75 7.72 8.25 3.63
CA ILE A 75 8.39 8.55 2.37
C ILE A 75 7.39 9.24 1.45
N ILE A 76 7.63 10.52 1.16
CA ILE A 76 6.78 11.31 0.27
C ILE A 76 7.36 11.24 -1.13
N VAL A 77 6.53 10.80 -2.08
CA VAL A 77 6.93 10.61 -3.47
C VAL A 77 6.57 11.82 -4.30
N ASN A 78 7.53 12.33 -5.06
CA ASN A 78 7.36 13.39 -6.02
C ASN A 78 7.20 12.83 -7.44
N ARG A 79 6.74 13.68 -8.38
CA ARG A 79 6.53 13.28 -9.78
C ARG A 79 7.74 12.66 -10.45
N THR A 80 8.92 13.20 -10.14
CA THR A 80 10.19 12.84 -10.78
C THR A 80 10.92 11.68 -10.09
N ASP A 81 10.41 11.23 -8.96
CA ASP A 81 11.04 10.14 -8.21
C ASP A 81 10.90 8.81 -8.95
N ASN A 82 11.97 8.03 -8.95
CA ASN A 82 11.97 6.68 -9.48
C ASN A 82 11.61 5.68 -8.37
N PRO A 83 10.53 4.89 -8.53
CA PRO A 83 10.14 3.90 -7.53
C PRO A 83 11.24 2.91 -7.15
N ALA A 84 12.01 2.42 -8.12
CA ALA A 84 13.10 1.49 -7.86
C ALA A 84 14.16 2.08 -6.92
N ASP A 85 14.49 3.36 -7.07
CA ASP A 85 15.44 4.06 -6.21
C ASP A 85 14.93 4.22 -4.78
N ILE A 86 13.63 4.53 -4.63
CA ILE A 86 12.99 4.61 -3.32
C ILE A 86 13.02 3.26 -2.62
N LEU A 87 12.64 2.19 -3.31
CA LEU A 87 12.55 0.85 -2.74
C LEU A 87 13.93 0.30 -2.33
N ARG A 88 14.99 0.62 -3.06
CA ARG A 88 16.36 0.21 -2.71
C ARG A 88 16.86 0.77 -1.39
N ARG A 89 16.32 1.92 -0.96
CA ARG A 89 16.73 2.59 0.30
C ARG A 89 15.97 2.10 1.51
N ILE A 90 15.02 1.18 1.37
CA ILE A 90 14.20 0.68 2.46
C ILE A 90 14.91 -0.49 3.12
N ASP A 91 15.20 -0.36 4.41
CA ASP A 91 15.88 -1.37 5.21
C ASP A 91 14.93 -2.39 5.84
N GLN A 92 13.65 -2.03 5.99
CA GLN A 92 12.62 -2.90 6.56
C GLN A 92 12.30 -4.05 5.61
N LYS A 93 11.74 -5.14 6.16
CA LYS A 93 11.33 -6.31 5.37
C LYS A 93 10.11 -6.03 4.51
N ARG A 94 9.31 -5.03 4.87
CA ARG A 94 8.10 -4.63 4.15
C ARG A 94 7.91 -3.13 4.19
N CYS A 95 7.26 -2.63 3.16
CA CYS A 95 6.79 -1.27 3.09
C CYS A 95 5.36 -1.24 2.56
N PHE A 96 4.66 -0.15 2.84
CA PHE A 96 3.27 0.04 2.44
C PHE A 96 3.14 1.25 1.54
N VAL A 97 2.50 1.07 0.40
CA VAL A 97 2.08 2.17 -0.47
C VAL A 97 0.65 2.53 -0.07
N ILE A 98 0.46 3.75 0.43
CA ILE A 98 -0.79 4.15 1.09
C ILE A 98 -1.64 5.18 0.33
N GLY A 99 -1.20 5.58 -0.85
CA GLY A 99 -1.99 6.46 -1.71
C GLY A 99 -1.24 7.69 -2.23
N GLY A 100 -1.86 8.48 -3.06
CA GLY A 100 -3.17 8.26 -3.68
C GLY A 100 -3.10 7.50 -4.98
N GLY A 101 -4.12 7.66 -5.81
CA GLY A 101 -4.26 6.88 -7.05
C GLY A 101 -3.06 6.96 -8.01
N LYS A 102 -2.43 8.12 -8.12
CA LYS A 102 -1.20 8.27 -8.91
C LYS A 102 -0.02 7.53 -8.29
N THR A 103 0.09 7.51 -6.97
CA THR A 103 1.16 6.80 -6.26
C THR A 103 0.96 5.29 -6.34
N TYR A 104 -0.26 4.78 -6.15
CA TYR A 104 -0.55 3.36 -6.39
C TYR A 104 -0.20 2.97 -7.83
N SER A 105 -0.56 3.78 -8.80
CA SER A 105 -0.25 3.55 -10.22
C SER A 105 1.26 3.51 -10.47
N LYS A 106 1.98 4.45 -9.90
CA LYS A 106 3.44 4.57 -10.04
C LYS A 106 4.18 3.35 -9.49
N PHE A 107 3.70 2.77 -8.40
CA PHE A 107 4.29 1.59 -7.77
C PHE A 107 3.65 0.28 -8.23
N SER A 108 2.69 0.31 -9.12
CA SER A 108 1.89 -0.87 -9.49
C SER A 108 2.69 -2.08 -9.94
N SER A 109 3.75 -1.87 -10.73
CA SER A 109 4.62 -2.95 -11.22
C SER A 109 5.59 -3.48 -10.15
N TYR A 110 5.70 -2.83 -9.02
CA TYR A 110 6.57 -3.22 -7.90
C TYR A 110 5.81 -3.89 -6.75
N LEU A 111 4.48 -3.87 -6.78
CA LEU A 111 3.68 -4.45 -5.71
C LEU A 111 3.87 -5.95 -5.64
N THR A 112 4.12 -6.45 -4.44
CA THR A 112 4.14 -7.89 -4.13
C THR A 112 2.83 -8.36 -3.53
N HIS A 113 2.10 -7.47 -2.87
CA HIS A 113 0.82 -7.72 -2.22
C HIS A 113 -0.12 -6.53 -2.38
N LEU A 114 -1.40 -6.82 -2.27
CA LEU A 114 -2.46 -5.82 -2.30
C LEU A 114 -3.48 -6.13 -1.19
N TYR A 115 -3.63 -5.18 -0.26
CA TYR A 115 -4.56 -5.28 0.86
C TYR A 115 -5.68 -4.28 0.66
N LEU A 116 -6.90 -4.75 0.44
CA LEU A 116 -8.06 -3.92 0.16
C LEU A 116 -9.16 -4.12 1.19
N THR A 117 -9.54 -3.05 1.88
CA THR A 117 -10.73 -3.04 2.73
C THR A 117 -11.88 -2.46 1.94
N ILE A 118 -12.79 -3.34 1.52
CA ILE A 118 -13.96 -2.95 0.71
C ILE A 118 -15.06 -2.46 1.64
N HIS A 119 -15.50 -1.23 1.43
CA HIS A 119 -16.56 -0.59 2.19
C HIS A 119 -17.88 -0.62 1.43
N PRO A 120 -19.02 -0.75 2.13
CA PRO A 120 -20.35 -0.81 1.51
C PRO A 120 -20.83 0.58 1.04
N LEU A 121 -20.06 1.19 0.17
CA LEU A 121 -20.30 2.52 -0.41
C LEU A 121 -20.12 2.45 -1.92
N VAL A 122 -20.91 3.26 -2.62
CA VAL A 122 -20.80 3.47 -4.06
C VAL A 122 -20.67 4.95 -4.30
N PHE A 123 -19.55 5.38 -4.86
CA PHE A 123 -19.35 6.79 -5.20
C PHE A 123 -19.79 7.06 -6.64
N LYS A 124 -20.41 8.20 -6.86
CA LYS A 124 -20.78 8.64 -8.20
C LYS A 124 -19.53 8.93 -9.04
N ARG A 125 -18.53 9.54 -8.42
CA ARG A 125 -17.26 9.93 -9.03
C ARG A 125 -16.18 10.03 -7.97
N GLY A 126 -14.94 10.08 -8.39
CA GLY A 126 -13.82 10.24 -7.47
C GLY A 126 -12.51 9.76 -8.07
N ILE A 127 -11.60 9.38 -7.19
CA ILE A 127 -10.27 8.89 -7.53
C ILE A 127 -10.29 7.36 -7.44
N ARG A 128 -9.91 6.70 -8.52
CA ARG A 128 -9.79 5.25 -8.56
C ARG A 128 -8.52 4.80 -7.85
N LEU A 129 -8.52 3.57 -7.36
CA LEU A 129 -7.35 2.93 -6.73
C LEU A 129 -6.11 3.06 -7.62
N PHE A 130 -6.24 2.74 -8.88
CA PHE A 130 -5.21 2.98 -9.89
C PHE A 130 -5.74 3.96 -10.93
N THR A 131 -5.16 5.15 -10.97
CA THR A 131 -5.57 6.17 -11.96
C THR A 131 -5.09 5.82 -13.36
N LYS A 132 -3.98 5.08 -13.45
CA LYS A 132 -3.41 4.62 -14.71
C LYS A 132 -2.63 3.33 -14.50
N LEU A 133 -3.05 2.27 -15.15
CA LEU A 133 -2.30 1.01 -15.24
C LEU A 133 -1.76 0.82 -16.65
N GLU A 134 -0.50 0.48 -16.77
CA GLU A 134 0.12 0.12 -18.05
C GLU A 134 -0.07 -1.37 -18.37
N LYS A 135 -0.22 -2.20 -17.34
CA LYS A 135 -0.41 -3.64 -17.44
C LYS A 135 -1.48 -4.10 -16.47
N GLU A 136 -2.18 -5.15 -16.83
CA GLU A 136 -3.03 -5.87 -15.89
C GLU A 136 -2.19 -6.42 -14.73
N ILE A 137 -2.80 -6.46 -13.55
CA ILE A 137 -2.21 -7.07 -12.37
C ILE A 137 -3.02 -8.31 -12.04
N SER A 138 -2.39 -9.46 -12.14
CA SER A 138 -2.97 -10.72 -11.66
C SER A 138 -2.71 -10.88 -10.17
N ILE A 139 -3.74 -11.20 -9.43
CA ILE A 139 -3.66 -11.36 -7.99
C ILE A 139 -4.28 -12.70 -7.58
N SER A 140 -3.75 -13.29 -6.53
CA SER A 140 -4.31 -14.49 -5.90
C SER A 140 -4.69 -14.21 -4.46
N PHE A 141 -5.83 -14.75 -4.04
CA PHE A 141 -6.35 -14.56 -2.69
C PHE A 141 -5.46 -15.27 -1.67
N VAL A 142 -5.13 -14.55 -0.59
CA VAL A 142 -4.34 -15.08 0.52
C VAL A 142 -5.23 -15.30 1.74
N ARG A 143 -5.86 -14.24 2.25
CA ARG A 143 -6.74 -14.34 3.40
C ARG A 143 -7.68 -13.15 3.54
N LEU A 144 -8.65 -13.31 4.41
CA LEU A 144 -9.64 -12.31 4.79
C LEU A 144 -9.42 -11.91 6.25
N VAL A 145 -9.34 -10.61 6.51
CA VAL A 145 -9.19 -10.07 7.87
C VAL A 145 -10.44 -9.28 8.24
N PRO A 146 -11.17 -9.63 9.30
CA PRO A 146 -12.32 -8.85 9.73
C PRO A 146 -11.94 -7.43 10.18
N VAL A 147 -12.73 -6.44 9.76
CA VAL A 147 -12.62 -5.04 10.21
C VAL A 147 -13.85 -4.67 11.02
N VAL A 148 -15.03 -4.69 10.40
CA VAL A 148 -16.33 -4.59 11.05
C VAL A 148 -17.22 -5.68 10.43
N ALA A 149 -17.09 -6.89 10.93
CA ALA A 149 -17.68 -8.08 10.31
C ALA A 149 -19.20 -8.00 10.19
N GLU A 150 -19.88 -7.43 11.20
CA GLU A 150 -21.34 -7.25 11.21
C GLU A 150 -21.83 -6.24 10.16
N GLU A 151 -20.96 -5.38 9.67
CA GLU A 151 -21.25 -4.45 8.56
C GLU A 151 -20.76 -4.98 7.20
N GLY A 152 -20.19 -6.20 7.17
CA GLY A 152 -19.62 -6.78 5.97
C GLY A 152 -18.30 -6.16 5.53
N ILE A 153 -17.57 -5.53 6.46
CA ILE A 153 -16.30 -4.87 6.16
C ILE A 153 -15.14 -5.78 6.53
N PHE A 154 -14.41 -6.21 5.52
CA PHE A 154 -13.25 -7.09 5.63
C PHE A 154 -12.10 -6.53 4.80
N GLN A 155 -10.86 -6.80 5.23
CA GLN A 155 -9.69 -6.58 4.41
C GLN A 155 -9.36 -7.86 3.65
N PHE A 156 -9.39 -7.76 2.33
CA PHE A 156 -8.94 -8.83 1.44
C PHE A 156 -7.44 -8.66 1.21
N GLN A 157 -6.68 -9.70 1.49
CA GLN A 157 -5.25 -9.71 1.22
C GLN A 157 -4.97 -10.60 0.02
N PHE A 158 -4.29 -10.02 -0.97
CA PHE A 158 -3.90 -10.68 -2.21
C PHE A 158 -2.39 -10.66 -2.35
N LYS A 159 -1.87 -11.70 -2.99
CA LYS A 159 -0.51 -11.73 -3.50
C LYS A 159 -0.55 -11.35 -4.98
N VAL A 160 0.40 -10.52 -5.41
CA VAL A 160 0.58 -10.16 -6.83
C VAL A 160 1.39 -11.27 -7.51
N GLU A 161 0.88 -11.77 -8.61
CA GLU A 161 1.50 -12.84 -9.40
C GLU A 161 2.56 -12.31 -10.37
#